data_8dd8dc522eab5c8fc9cc902b9304df1a
#
_entry.id   8dd8dc522eab5c8fc9cc902b9304df1a
#
_cell.length_a   1.000
_cell.length_b   1.000
_cell.length_c   1.000
_cell.angle_alpha   90.00
_cell.angle_beta   90.00
_cell.angle_gamma   90.00
#
_symmetry.space_group_name_H-M   'P 1'
#
loop_
_entity.id
_entity.type
_entity.pdbx_description
1 polymer ?
#
loop_
_entity_poly.entity_id
_entity_poly.type
_entity_poly.pdbx_seq_one_letter_code
_entity_poly.pdbx_strand_id
1 'polypeptide(L)'
;MAMTMKIPSRELWSYFGYGLGQCFSFGLVGSFINYFYTDVLGISALAASTIFLIARAWDAVHDPLFASIMDTINSRFGKFRHFLLIAPLLITGVTLLSFYKIEADMTTKILYAGVTYILWGTLYAISDIPFWSMSSVMTNDSAQRTRAVTAAMLGVNAGIACANIFFPKLAAFFAQYSNDKGYFMAALVMMLVGLPLMLNGFMQIKERVPPSPEKVTIRDTFHNLRQNKPLFIVLLSFFFCVFHNVAGGLYIYFFINNLGDGSLQMAIGVMGIVAAVLCLVAPMLTRRMQKRKLFMILCGLDVAVRVVMWFIGYQQVTMLFILLGLSTLFVMMTNILTSSMIADTIEYAEYHTHKRCAAITFSGQTFTGKMSVAVGGGLIGVFLTMIGYVPQAQLQSEGVLSGLFFGICLLPAIGSLIRMGFMSRFTFTEEKHAEICRLLAER
;
A
#
# COMPACT_ATOMS: atom_id res chain seq x y z
N MET A 1 19.27 35.61 -3.23
CA MET A 1 19.86 34.35 -2.74
C MET A 1 18.90 33.78 -1.69
N ALA A 2 17.99 32.90 -2.09
CA ALA A 2 17.01 32.34 -1.15
C ALA A 2 17.78 31.46 -0.15
N MET A 3 17.69 31.77 1.13
CA MET A 3 18.24 30.90 2.19
C MET A 3 17.67 29.50 2.01
N THR A 4 18.50 28.53 1.68
CA THR A 4 18.13 27.12 1.63
C THR A 4 17.77 26.68 3.05
N MET A 5 16.48 26.61 3.36
CA MET A 5 16.00 26.16 4.67
C MET A 5 16.25 24.66 4.79
N LYS A 6 17.33 24.27 5.45
CA LYS A 6 17.60 22.87 5.79
C LYS A 6 16.55 22.36 6.77
N ILE A 7 15.97 21.20 6.47
CA ILE A 7 15.10 20.50 7.42
C ILE A 7 15.97 19.85 8.49
N PRO A 8 15.78 20.14 9.80
CA PRO A 8 16.53 19.53 10.88
C PRO A 8 16.33 18.01 10.89
N SER A 9 17.38 17.25 11.22
CA SER A 9 17.31 15.78 11.30
C SER A 9 16.24 15.30 12.28
N ARG A 10 16.02 16.02 13.38
CA ARG A 10 14.95 15.73 14.36
C ARG A 10 13.56 15.75 13.71
N GLU A 11 13.32 16.70 12.84
CA GLU A 11 12.05 16.82 12.11
C GLU A 11 11.87 15.68 11.09
N LEU A 12 12.95 15.28 10.40
CA LEU A 12 12.93 14.12 9.49
C LEU A 12 12.65 12.81 10.24
N TRP A 13 13.25 12.61 11.41
CA TRP A 13 12.97 11.45 12.25
C TRP A 13 11.55 11.46 12.80
N SER A 14 11.01 12.63 13.12
CA SER A 14 9.61 12.76 13.55
C SER A 14 8.63 12.52 12.39
N TYR A 15 9.00 12.89 11.18
CA TYR A 15 8.21 12.59 9.97
C TYR A 15 8.24 11.09 9.63
N PHE A 16 9.40 10.45 9.74
CA PHE A 16 9.52 8.99 9.72
C PHE A 16 8.64 8.34 10.78
N GLY A 17 8.69 8.80 12.03
CA GLY A 17 7.92 8.26 13.14
C GLY A 17 6.41 8.41 12.94
N TYR A 18 5.94 9.52 12.36
CA TYR A 18 4.54 9.69 12.00
C TYR A 18 4.08 8.63 11.00
N GLY A 19 4.84 8.46 9.90
CA GLY A 19 4.56 7.45 8.89
C GLY A 19 4.56 6.04 9.46
N LEU A 20 5.51 5.72 10.36
CA LEU A 20 5.59 4.43 11.04
C LEU A 20 4.34 4.18 11.91
N GLY A 21 3.96 5.13 12.76
CA GLY A 21 2.80 5.00 13.64
C GLY A 21 1.47 4.91 12.88
N GLN A 22 1.28 5.73 11.85
CA GLN A 22 0.11 5.69 10.98
C GLN A 22 -0.01 4.34 10.27
N CYS A 23 1.11 3.81 9.78
CA CYS A 23 1.13 2.56 9.03
C CYS A 23 1.08 1.31 9.90
N PHE A 24 1.13 1.42 11.22
CA PHE A 24 0.64 0.34 12.08
C PHE A 24 -0.84 0.09 11.80
N SER A 25 -1.68 1.11 11.87
CA SER A 25 -3.12 0.97 11.56
C SER A 25 -3.35 0.41 10.15
N PHE A 26 -2.67 0.97 9.14
CA PHE A 26 -2.80 0.51 7.76
C PHE A 26 -2.36 -0.95 7.58
N GLY A 27 -1.25 -1.35 8.18
CA GLY A 27 -0.74 -2.72 8.11
C GLY A 27 -1.65 -3.71 8.82
N LEU A 28 -2.20 -3.34 10.00
CA LEU A 28 -3.16 -4.18 10.71
C LEU A 28 -4.41 -4.41 9.86
N VAL A 29 -5.03 -3.35 9.41
CA VAL A 29 -6.27 -3.45 8.63
C VAL A 29 -6.00 -4.10 7.27
N GLY A 30 -4.96 -3.70 6.56
CA GLY A 30 -4.64 -4.26 5.25
C GLY A 30 -4.33 -5.75 5.24
N SER A 31 -3.68 -6.28 6.29
CA SER A 31 -3.25 -7.68 6.33
C SER A 31 -4.20 -8.60 7.11
N PHE A 32 -4.91 -8.10 8.12
CA PHE A 32 -5.58 -8.97 9.09
C PHE A 32 -7.08 -8.74 9.22
N ILE A 33 -7.64 -7.61 8.76
CA ILE A 33 -9.05 -7.30 8.98
C ILE A 33 -9.98 -8.30 8.29
N ASN A 34 -9.58 -8.81 7.12
CA ASN A 34 -10.36 -9.78 6.37
C ASN A 34 -10.50 -11.09 7.16
N TYR A 35 -9.38 -11.59 7.68
CA TYR A 35 -9.36 -12.77 8.55
C TYR A 35 -10.14 -12.52 9.85
N PHE A 36 -9.99 -11.34 10.45
CA PHE A 36 -10.77 -10.99 11.66
C PHE A 36 -12.27 -11.03 11.38
N TYR A 37 -12.73 -10.52 10.25
CA TYR A 37 -14.14 -10.52 9.88
C TYR A 37 -14.68 -11.94 9.65
N THR A 38 -13.94 -12.80 8.95
CA THR A 38 -14.40 -14.15 8.64
C THR A 38 -14.26 -15.08 9.82
N ASP A 39 -13.09 -15.17 10.44
CA ASP A 39 -12.75 -16.25 11.38
C ASP A 39 -12.90 -15.85 12.84
N VAL A 40 -12.83 -14.56 13.18
CA VAL A 40 -13.02 -14.09 14.56
C VAL A 40 -14.44 -13.56 14.79
N LEU A 41 -14.93 -12.68 13.89
CA LEU A 41 -16.28 -12.13 13.96
C LEU A 41 -17.35 -13.10 13.41
N GLY A 42 -16.95 -13.98 12.48
CA GLY A 42 -17.76 -15.06 11.92
C GLY A 42 -18.72 -14.64 10.82
N ILE A 43 -18.44 -13.53 10.09
CA ILE A 43 -19.23 -13.14 8.92
C ILE A 43 -18.75 -13.89 7.66
N SER A 44 -19.63 -14.10 6.69
CA SER A 44 -19.24 -14.79 5.46
C SER A 44 -18.20 -14.00 4.65
N ALA A 45 -17.30 -14.71 3.96
CA ALA A 45 -16.28 -14.08 3.11
C ALA A 45 -16.89 -13.17 2.02
N LEU A 46 -18.08 -13.54 1.50
CA LEU A 46 -18.80 -12.73 0.53
C LEU A 46 -19.32 -11.42 1.15
N ALA A 47 -19.85 -11.47 2.39
CA ALA A 47 -20.26 -10.25 3.10
C ALA A 47 -19.06 -9.33 3.39
N ALA A 48 -17.92 -9.88 3.82
CA ALA A 48 -16.68 -9.11 4.00
C ALA A 48 -16.24 -8.43 2.70
N SER A 49 -16.26 -9.15 1.57
CA SER A 49 -15.96 -8.59 0.25
C SER A 49 -16.90 -7.47 -0.15
N THR A 50 -18.18 -7.63 0.12
CA THR A 50 -19.19 -6.59 -0.17
C THR A 50 -18.90 -5.32 0.62
N ILE A 51 -18.52 -5.45 1.90
CA ILE A 51 -18.10 -4.32 2.73
C ILE A 51 -16.91 -3.60 2.09
N PHE A 52 -15.90 -4.34 1.65
CA PHE A 52 -14.72 -3.73 1.01
C PHE A 52 -15.07 -3.02 -0.29
N LEU A 53 -15.93 -3.59 -1.13
CA LEU A 53 -16.35 -2.94 -2.38
C LEU A 53 -17.15 -1.66 -2.13
N ILE A 54 -18.08 -1.68 -1.16
CA ILE A 54 -18.85 -0.48 -0.77
C ILE A 54 -17.93 0.60 -0.22
N ALA A 55 -16.98 0.22 0.65
CA ALA A 55 -16.01 1.17 1.19
C ALA A 55 -15.16 1.81 0.09
N ARG A 56 -14.80 1.06 -0.95
CA ARG A 56 -14.04 1.60 -2.09
C ARG A 56 -14.85 2.55 -2.96
N ALA A 57 -16.13 2.25 -3.18
CA ALA A 57 -17.02 3.18 -3.84
C ALA A 57 -17.15 4.49 -3.03
N TRP A 58 -17.18 4.38 -1.71
CA TRP A 58 -17.15 5.52 -0.79
C TRP A 58 -15.85 6.32 -0.89
N ASP A 59 -14.69 5.67 -0.83
CA ASP A 59 -13.37 6.31 -0.94
C ASP A 59 -13.24 7.11 -2.24
N ALA A 60 -13.74 6.57 -3.35
CA ALA A 60 -13.70 7.24 -4.66
C ALA A 60 -14.45 8.59 -4.68
N VAL A 61 -15.51 8.71 -3.88
CA VAL A 61 -16.30 9.95 -3.73
C VAL A 61 -15.72 10.84 -2.64
N HIS A 62 -15.35 10.25 -1.52
CA HIS A 62 -14.94 10.94 -0.31
C HIS A 62 -13.54 11.58 -0.44
N ASP A 63 -12.55 10.88 -1.02
CA ASP A 63 -11.16 11.39 -1.10
C ASP A 63 -11.06 12.75 -1.84
N PRO A 64 -11.68 12.95 -3.03
CA PRO A 64 -11.68 14.25 -3.70
C PRO A 64 -12.41 15.35 -2.92
N LEU A 65 -13.53 15.00 -2.27
CA LEU A 65 -14.29 15.94 -1.45
C LEU A 65 -13.45 16.40 -0.25
N PHE A 66 -12.81 15.46 0.43
CA PHE A 66 -11.98 15.77 1.59
C PHE A 66 -10.75 16.61 1.21
N ALA A 67 -10.06 16.26 0.13
CA ALA A 67 -8.95 17.06 -0.38
C ALA A 67 -9.39 18.50 -0.67
N SER A 68 -10.57 18.69 -1.27
CA SER A 68 -11.15 20.02 -1.53
C SER A 68 -11.47 20.77 -0.24
N ILE A 69 -12.06 20.11 0.76
CA ILE A 69 -12.36 20.70 2.08
C ILE A 69 -11.06 21.11 2.78
N MET A 70 -10.05 20.26 2.80
CA MET A 70 -8.73 20.56 3.40
C MET A 70 -8.08 21.78 2.78
N ASP A 71 -8.31 22.01 1.49
CA ASP A 71 -7.80 23.20 0.81
C ASP A 71 -8.43 24.52 1.28
N THR A 72 -9.62 24.48 1.89
CA THR A 72 -10.33 25.66 2.39
C THR A 72 -10.05 25.96 3.86
N ILE A 73 -9.57 24.96 4.62
CA ILE A 73 -9.36 25.10 6.07
C ILE A 73 -7.96 25.69 6.33
N ASN A 74 -7.96 26.85 7.00
CA ASN A 74 -6.74 27.45 7.54
C ASN A 74 -6.84 27.52 9.05
N SER A 75 -5.89 26.93 9.76
CA SER A 75 -5.85 26.97 11.22
C SER A 75 -4.62 27.74 11.73
N ARG A 76 -4.65 28.10 13.01
CA ARG A 76 -3.51 28.73 13.69
C ARG A 76 -2.22 27.87 13.70
N PHE A 77 -2.36 26.57 13.44
CA PHE A 77 -1.24 25.62 13.38
C PHE A 77 -0.70 25.41 11.97
N GLY A 78 -1.33 25.97 10.95
CA GLY A 78 -1.03 25.77 9.53
C GLY A 78 -2.19 25.10 8.78
N LYS A 79 -2.00 24.84 7.48
CA LYS A 79 -3.02 24.25 6.60
C LYS A 79 -3.18 22.74 6.82
N PHE A 80 -2.09 21.99 6.93
CA PHE A 80 -2.09 20.52 7.05
C PHE A 80 -1.79 20.04 8.47
N ARG A 81 -1.00 20.81 9.22
CA ARG A 81 -0.45 20.41 10.52
C ARG A 81 -1.53 20.13 11.59
N HIS A 82 -2.65 20.82 11.59
CA HIS A 82 -3.72 20.56 12.57
C HIS A 82 -4.36 19.18 12.39
N PHE A 83 -4.39 18.65 11.13
CA PHE A 83 -4.83 17.28 10.89
C PHE A 83 -3.88 16.26 11.49
N LEU A 84 -2.56 16.55 11.51
CA LEU A 84 -1.57 15.67 12.16
C LEU A 84 -1.77 15.57 13.67
N LEU A 85 -2.56 16.46 14.29
CA LEU A 85 -2.93 16.36 15.71
C LEU A 85 -4.19 15.53 15.92
N ILE A 86 -5.22 15.79 15.12
CA ILE A 86 -6.57 15.22 15.33
C ILE A 86 -6.64 13.78 14.79
N ALA A 87 -6.08 13.55 13.61
CA ALA A 87 -6.17 12.26 12.94
C ALA A 87 -5.57 11.08 13.74
N PRO A 88 -4.42 11.20 14.45
CA PRO A 88 -3.88 10.11 15.25
C PRO A 88 -4.84 9.54 16.30
N LEU A 89 -5.57 10.42 16.98
CA LEU A 89 -6.56 10.01 17.99
C LEU A 89 -7.72 9.28 17.36
N LEU A 90 -8.25 9.82 16.26
CA LEU A 90 -9.38 9.24 15.54
C LEU A 90 -9.02 7.88 14.91
N ILE A 91 -7.84 7.79 14.25
CA ILE A 91 -7.37 6.53 13.66
C ILE A 91 -7.16 5.47 14.73
N THR A 92 -6.53 5.84 15.84
CA THR A 92 -6.34 4.92 16.96
C THR A 92 -7.67 4.36 17.44
N GLY A 93 -8.63 5.24 17.72
CA GLY A 93 -9.96 4.83 18.20
C GLY A 93 -10.68 3.91 17.20
N VAL A 94 -10.73 4.27 15.93
CA VAL A 94 -11.45 3.47 14.92
C VAL A 94 -10.71 2.16 14.60
N THR A 95 -9.36 2.12 14.65
CA THR A 95 -8.62 0.88 14.49
C THR A 95 -8.95 -0.12 15.60
N LEU A 96 -9.03 0.35 16.85
CA LEU A 96 -9.45 -0.48 17.97
C LEU A 96 -10.88 -0.98 17.82
N LEU A 97 -11.81 -0.12 17.41
CA LEU A 97 -13.18 -0.53 17.11
C LEU A 97 -13.24 -1.59 16.00
N SER A 98 -12.42 -1.46 14.95
CA SER A 98 -12.41 -2.42 13.84
C SER A 98 -11.96 -3.82 14.25
N PHE A 99 -11.15 -3.96 15.29
CA PHE A 99 -10.70 -5.25 15.83
C PHE A 99 -11.44 -5.66 17.13
N TYR A 100 -12.53 -4.98 17.46
CA TYR A 100 -13.34 -5.35 18.61
C TYR A 100 -14.42 -6.36 18.20
N LYS A 101 -14.44 -7.54 18.82
CA LYS A 101 -15.46 -8.58 18.59
C LYS A 101 -16.72 -8.21 19.35
N ILE A 102 -17.81 -8.03 18.64
CA ILE A 102 -19.15 -7.85 19.23
C ILE A 102 -19.90 -9.18 19.24
N GLU A 103 -20.66 -9.41 20.31
CA GLU A 103 -21.61 -10.52 20.40
C GLU A 103 -23.01 -10.00 20.05
N ALA A 104 -23.46 -10.27 18.82
CA ALA A 104 -24.72 -9.82 18.26
C ALA A 104 -25.18 -10.79 17.18
N ASP A 105 -26.41 -10.56 16.67
CA ASP A 105 -26.90 -11.26 15.48
C ASP A 105 -26.07 -10.95 14.23
N MET A 106 -26.15 -11.81 13.22
CA MET A 106 -25.32 -11.74 12.01
C MET A 106 -25.47 -10.40 11.28
N THR A 107 -26.69 -9.85 11.20
CA THR A 107 -26.95 -8.58 10.54
C THR A 107 -26.24 -7.42 11.25
N THR A 108 -26.31 -7.39 12.57
CA THR A 108 -25.61 -6.38 13.40
C THR A 108 -24.10 -6.50 13.27
N LYS A 109 -23.54 -7.70 13.21
CA LYS A 109 -22.11 -7.93 12.97
C LYS A 109 -21.66 -7.37 11.60
N ILE A 110 -22.43 -7.63 10.54
CA ILE A 110 -22.13 -7.13 9.19
C ILE A 110 -22.20 -5.60 9.15
N LEU A 111 -23.24 -5.00 9.74
CA LEU A 111 -23.38 -3.54 9.83
C LEU A 111 -22.23 -2.93 10.63
N TYR A 112 -21.88 -3.50 11.77
CA TYR A 112 -20.77 -3.03 12.59
C TYR A 112 -19.42 -3.08 11.82
N ALA A 113 -19.12 -4.20 11.19
CA ALA A 113 -17.92 -4.35 10.37
C ALA A 113 -17.89 -3.34 9.22
N GLY A 114 -19.02 -3.14 8.53
CA GLY A 114 -19.14 -2.17 7.44
C GLY A 114 -18.93 -0.73 7.90
N VAL A 115 -19.62 -0.32 8.97
CA VAL A 115 -19.52 1.04 9.52
C VAL A 115 -18.10 1.33 10.03
N THR A 116 -17.52 0.42 10.81
CA THR A 116 -16.16 0.61 11.35
C THR A 116 -15.12 0.64 10.25
N TYR A 117 -15.23 -0.17 9.19
CA TYR A 117 -14.30 -0.20 8.08
C TYR A 117 -14.39 1.07 7.21
N ILE A 118 -15.61 1.52 6.86
CA ILE A 118 -15.82 2.77 6.12
C ILE A 118 -15.32 3.96 6.93
N LEU A 119 -15.63 4.00 8.23
CA LEU A 119 -15.16 5.05 9.12
C LEU A 119 -13.63 5.05 9.23
N TRP A 120 -13.01 3.88 9.30
CA TRP A 120 -11.56 3.74 9.29
C TRP A 120 -10.95 4.31 8.01
N GLY A 121 -11.45 3.94 6.82
CA GLY A 121 -10.98 4.47 5.54
C GLY A 121 -11.07 5.99 5.47
N THR A 122 -12.22 6.53 5.90
CA THR A 122 -12.48 7.98 5.96
C THR A 122 -11.48 8.70 6.87
N LEU A 123 -11.31 8.22 8.11
CA LEU A 123 -10.40 8.83 9.09
C LEU A 123 -8.93 8.63 8.71
N TYR A 124 -8.60 7.51 8.05
CA TYR A 124 -7.27 7.28 7.53
C TYR A 124 -6.91 8.29 6.43
N ALA A 125 -7.82 8.59 5.52
CA ALA A 125 -7.62 9.61 4.49
C ALA A 125 -7.38 11.00 5.09
N ILE A 126 -8.04 11.33 6.22
CA ILE A 126 -7.81 12.59 6.97
C ILE A 126 -6.37 12.70 7.51
N SER A 127 -5.71 11.59 7.77
CA SER A 127 -4.28 11.57 8.16
C SER A 127 -3.35 11.51 6.95
N ASP A 128 -3.65 10.65 5.97
CA ASP A 128 -2.76 10.31 4.89
C ASP A 128 -2.56 11.48 3.91
N ILE A 129 -3.64 12.15 3.52
CA ILE A 129 -3.57 13.29 2.60
C ILE A 129 -2.70 14.42 3.15
N PRO A 130 -2.90 14.93 4.39
CA PRO A 130 -2.03 15.93 4.98
C PRO A 130 -0.60 15.43 5.21
N PHE A 131 -0.41 14.18 5.62
CA PHE A 131 0.90 13.60 5.82
C PHE A 131 1.77 13.71 4.56
N TRP A 132 1.28 13.27 3.40
CA TRP A 132 2.01 13.39 2.14
C TRP A 132 2.15 14.85 1.68
N SER A 133 1.11 15.68 1.89
CA SER A 133 1.13 17.09 1.53
C SER A 133 2.15 17.91 2.31
N MET A 134 2.48 17.49 3.55
CA MET A 134 3.51 18.14 4.39
C MET A 134 4.84 18.26 3.67
N SER A 135 5.26 17.27 2.89
CA SER A 135 6.53 17.29 2.16
C SER A 135 6.69 18.53 1.26
N SER A 136 5.58 19.07 0.73
CA SER A 136 5.57 20.22 -0.15
C SER A 136 5.64 21.57 0.57
N VAL A 137 5.18 21.60 1.83
CA VAL A 137 5.12 22.83 2.65
C VAL A 137 6.25 22.93 3.71
N MET A 138 7.01 21.85 3.89
CA MET A 138 8.18 21.85 4.78
C MET A 138 9.35 22.63 4.21
N THR A 139 9.54 22.64 2.88
CA THR A 139 10.67 23.29 2.21
C THR A 139 10.42 23.58 0.75
N ASN A 140 11.04 24.65 0.23
CA ASN A 140 11.10 24.96 -1.22
C ASN A 140 12.28 24.26 -1.91
N ASP A 141 13.25 23.72 -1.16
CA ASP A 141 14.43 23.07 -1.70
C ASP A 141 14.08 21.64 -2.14
N SER A 142 14.27 21.34 -3.44
CA SER A 142 13.97 20.05 -4.03
C SER A 142 14.75 18.89 -3.38
N ALA A 143 16.02 19.11 -3.03
CA ALA A 143 16.86 18.10 -2.38
C ALA A 143 16.38 17.79 -0.95
N GLN A 144 16.02 18.84 -0.18
CA GLN A 144 15.45 18.66 1.16
C GLN A 144 14.06 18.02 1.11
N ARG A 145 13.23 18.36 0.11
CA ARG A 145 11.94 17.70 -0.13
C ARG A 145 12.11 16.20 -0.41
N THR A 146 13.06 15.84 -1.26
CA THR A 146 13.39 14.43 -1.52
C THR A 146 13.79 13.70 -0.25
N ARG A 147 14.60 14.31 0.62
CA ARG A 147 14.96 13.73 1.93
C ARG A 147 13.75 13.52 2.84
N ALA A 148 12.82 14.49 2.86
CA ALA A 148 11.58 14.37 3.65
C ALA A 148 10.69 13.23 3.13
N VAL A 149 10.46 13.16 1.82
CA VAL A 149 9.69 12.07 1.19
C VAL A 149 10.35 10.71 1.43
N THR A 150 11.68 10.62 1.35
CA THR A 150 12.40 9.37 1.64
C THR A 150 12.21 8.95 3.11
N ALA A 151 12.31 9.89 4.06
CA ALA A 151 12.06 9.60 5.47
C ALA A 151 10.63 9.13 5.71
N ALA A 152 9.63 9.78 5.08
CA ALA A 152 8.23 9.38 5.14
C ALA A 152 8.02 7.95 4.59
N MET A 153 8.55 7.66 3.40
CA MET A 153 8.44 6.32 2.79
C MET A 153 9.10 5.23 3.63
N LEU A 154 10.27 5.50 4.20
CA LEU A 154 10.93 4.55 5.11
C LEU A 154 10.07 4.29 6.35
N GLY A 155 9.45 5.33 6.93
CA GLY A 155 8.52 5.20 8.05
C GLY A 155 7.31 4.35 7.70
N VAL A 156 6.65 4.63 6.57
CA VAL A 156 5.51 3.88 6.05
C VAL A 156 5.83 2.40 5.88
N ASN A 157 6.92 2.07 5.18
CA ASN A 157 7.31 0.68 4.94
C ASN A 157 7.70 -0.04 6.23
N ALA A 158 8.43 0.64 7.13
CA ALA A 158 8.76 0.09 8.45
C ALA A 158 7.50 -0.17 9.28
N GLY A 159 6.51 0.72 9.25
CA GLY A 159 5.23 0.55 9.94
C GLY A 159 4.46 -0.67 9.47
N ILE A 160 4.32 -0.86 8.16
CA ILE A 160 3.67 -2.04 7.58
C ILE A 160 4.44 -3.32 7.94
N ALA A 161 5.77 -3.30 7.85
CA ALA A 161 6.60 -4.46 8.20
C ALA A 161 6.46 -4.81 9.70
N CYS A 162 6.52 -3.82 10.59
CA CYS A 162 6.32 -4.02 12.02
C CYS A 162 4.92 -4.57 12.33
N ALA A 163 3.87 -4.10 11.65
CA ALA A 163 2.53 -4.65 11.80
C ALA A 163 2.49 -6.15 11.46
N ASN A 164 3.08 -6.55 10.34
CA ASN A 164 3.13 -7.96 9.94
C ASN A 164 4.02 -8.83 10.84
N ILE A 165 5.04 -8.24 11.48
CA ILE A 165 5.95 -8.98 12.38
C ILE A 165 5.35 -9.15 13.78
N PHE A 166 4.87 -8.05 14.36
CA PHE A 166 4.50 -8.05 15.79
C PHE A 166 3.04 -8.41 16.04
N PHE A 167 2.12 -7.99 15.17
CA PHE A 167 0.70 -8.18 15.41
C PHE A 167 0.28 -9.65 15.56
N PRO A 168 0.69 -10.60 14.67
CA PRO A 168 0.27 -11.99 14.82
C PRO A 168 0.82 -12.63 16.09
N LYS A 169 2.06 -12.26 16.51
CA LYS A 169 2.63 -12.75 17.79
C LYS A 169 1.90 -12.21 19.01
N LEU A 170 1.56 -10.92 18.98
CA LEU A 170 0.79 -10.30 20.05
C LEU A 170 -0.62 -10.89 20.11
N ALA A 171 -1.27 -11.10 18.95
CA ALA A 171 -2.59 -11.72 18.89
C ALA A 171 -2.58 -13.15 19.46
N ALA A 172 -1.59 -13.97 19.10
CA ALA A 172 -1.42 -15.31 19.63
C ALA A 172 -1.10 -15.30 21.12
N PHE A 173 -0.26 -14.40 21.60
CA PHE A 173 0.05 -14.23 23.01
C PHE A 173 -1.19 -13.88 23.84
N PHE A 174 -1.96 -12.89 23.40
CA PHE A 174 -3.17 -12.48 24.14
C PHE A 174 -4.33 -13.48 24.02
N ALA A 175 -4.39 -14.27 22.95
CA ALA A 175 -5.38 -15.33 22.80
C ALA A 175 -5.26 -16.41 23.88
N GLN A 176 -4.07 -16.62 24.48
CA GLN A 176 -3.87 -17.54 25.61
C GLN A 176 -4.63 -17.10 26.86
N TYR A 177 -4.88 -15.81 27.04
CA TYR A 177 -5.60 -15.26 28.20
C TYR A 177 -7.09 -15.06 27.91
N SER A 178 -7.47 -14.78 26.66
CA SER A 178 -8.85 -14.61 26.22
C SER A 178 -8.92 -14.79 24.71
N ASN A 179 -9.47 -15.89 24.25
CA ASN A 179 -9.55 -16.26 22.83
C ASN A 179 -10.24 -15.18 21.98
N ASP A 180 -11.23 -14.48 22.56
CA ASP A 180 -12.03 -13.48 21.87
C ASP A 180 -11.38 -12.08 21.79
N LYS A 181 -10.40 -11.80 22.65
CA LYS A 181 -9.79 -10.46 22.78
C LYS A 181 -8.38 -10.36 22.22
N GLY A 182 -7.81 -11.46 21.71
CA GLY A 182 -6.42 -11.49 21.25
C GLY A 182 -6.11 -10.42 20.20
N TYR A 183 -6.94 -10.29 19.19
CA TYR A 183 -6.79 -9.29 18.11
C TYR A 183 -6.95 -7.85 18.61
N PHE A 184 -7.96 -7.62 19.46
CA PHE A 184 -8.17 -6.28 20.04
C PHE A 184 -6.98 -5.83 20.90
N MET A 185 -6.48 -6.72 21.77
CA MET A 185 -5.35 -6.41 22.66
C MET A 185 -4.05 -6.20 21.87
N ALA A 186 -3.85 -6.98 20.82
CA ALA A 186 -2.72 -6.78 19.91
C ALA A 186 -2.81 -5.41 19.20
N ALA A 187 -3.98 -5.05 18.69
CA ALA A 187 -4.21 -3.73 18.10
C ALA A 187 -3.99 -2.60 19.11
N LEU A 188 -4.47 -2.77 20.35
CA LEU A 188 -4.27 -1.80 21.43
C LEU A 188 -2.78 -1.55 21.71
N VAL A 189 -1.98 -2.59 21.85
CA VAL A 189 -0.54 -2.47 22.11
C VAL A 189 0.15 -1.75 20.93
N MET A 190 -0.15 -2.15 19.69
CA MET A 190 0.42 -1.52 18.50
C MET A 190 0.05 -0.02 18.42
N MET A 191 -1.21 0.32 18.66
CA MET A 191 -1.67 1.69 18.60
C MET A 191 -1.19 2.55 19.77
N LEU A 192 -0.99 1.97 20.96
CA LEU A 192 -0.36 2.65 22.10
C LEU A 192 1.10 3.05 21.81
N VAL A 193 1.80 2.29 20.98
CA VAL A 193 3.14 2.67 20.50
C VAL A 193 3.04 3.67 19.33
N GLY A 194 2.09 3.46 18.40
CA GLY A 194 1.93 4.29 17.21
C GLY A 194 1.45 5.70 17.51
N LEU A 195 0.51 5.85 18.45
CA LEU A 195 -0.07 7.15 18.80
C LEU A 195 0.97 8.19 19.28
N PRO A 196 1.89 7.90 20.23
CA PRO A 196 2.94 8.83 20.62
C PRO A 196 3.88 9.23 19.47
N LEU A 197 4.19 8.28 18.56
CA LEU A 197 5.02 8.56 17.38
C LEU A 197 4.33 9.55 16.44
N MET A 198 3.03 9.39 16.19
CA MET A 198 2.26 10.32 15.37
C MET A 198 2.13 11.69 16.04
N LEU A 199 1.85 11.74 17.35
CA LEU A 199 1.76 13.01 18.10
C LEU A 199 3.10 13.76 18.15
N ASN A 200 4.23 13.04 18.26
CA ASN A 200 5.55 13.65 18.13
C ASN A 200 5.76 14.26 16.73
N GLY A 201 5.22 13.63 15.68
CA GLY A 201 5.20 14.21 14.34
C GLY A 201 4.52 15.59 14.33
N PHE A 202 3.32 15.71 14.88
CA PHE A 202 2.66 17.02 15.02
C PHE A 202 3.52 18.06 15.75
N MET A 203 4.18 17.67 16.83
CA MET A 203 4.99 18.62 17.64
C MET A 203 6.22 19.15 16.90
N GLN A 204 6.86 18.31 16.08
CA GLN A 204 8.16 18.64 15.47
C GLN A 204 8.05 19.14 14.02
N ILE A 205 7.12 18.62 13.22
CA ILE A 205 6.98 18.97 11.81
C ILE A 205 6.40 20.38 11.67
N LYS A 206 7.01 21.22 10.84
CA LYS A 206 6.62 22.62 10.64
C LYS A 206 6.33 22.93 9.19
N GLU A 207 5.26 23.68 8.94
CA GLU A 207 4.97 24.29 7.66
C GLU A 207 5.78 25.60 7.54
N ARG A 208 6.56 25.73 6.46
CA ARG A 208 7.40 26.93 6.19
C ARG A 208 7.05 27.60 4.88
N VAL A 209 6.39 26.88 4.00
CA VAL A 209 6.09 27.32 2.63
C VAL A 209 4.59 27.31 2.43
N PRO A 210 3.98 28.40 1.92
CA PRO A 210 2.57 28.36 1.56
C PRO A 210 2.34 27.30 0.47
N PRO A 211 1.25 26.53 0.56
CA PRO A 211 0.94 25.52 -0.44
C PRO A 211 0.72 26.14 -1.81
N SER A 212 1.14 25.42 -2.87
CA SER A 212 0.94 25.87 -4.25
C SER A 212 -0.56 26.02 -4.57
N PRO A 213 -0.97 27.09 -5.25
CA PRO A 213 -2.38 27.32 -5.60
C PRO A 213 -2.87 26.44 -6.76
N GLU A 214 -2.04 25.59 -7.37
CA GLU A 214 -2.45 24.74 -8.49
C GLU A 214 -3.42 23.66 -8.05
N LYS A 215 -4.70 23.88 -8.37
CA LYS A 215 -5.76 22.86 -8.20
C LYS A 215 -5.70 21.90 -9.39
N VAL A 216 -5.24 20.68 -9.13
CA VAL A 216 -5.32 19.58 -10.11
C VAL A 216 -6.75 19.07 -10.13
N THR A 217 -7.45 19.27 -11.26
CA THR A 217 -8.82 18.78 -11.44
C THR A 217 -8.80 17.34 -11.96
N ILE A 218 -9.77 16.52 -11.55
CA ILE A 218 -9.94 15.15 -12.06
C ILE A 218 -10.02 15.14 -13.59
N ARG A 219 -10.64 16.16 -14.20
CA ARG A 219 -10.71 16.33 -15.64
C ARG A 219 -9.32 16.50 -16.27
N ASP A 220 -8.41 17.25 -15.64
CA ASP A 220 -7.04 17.45 -16.11
C ASP A 220 -6.24 16.14 -16.04
N THR A 221 -6.47 15.33 -15.01
CA THR A 221 -5.88 13.99 -14.87
C THR A 221 -6.30 13.08 -16.03
N PHE A 222 -7.60 12.99 -16.32
CA PHE A 222 -8.11 12.19 -17.44
C PHE A 222 -7.64 12.68 -18.80
N HIS A 223 -7.59 13.99 -18.99
CA HIS A 223 -7.12 14.59 -20.26
C HIS A 223 -5.64 14.27 -20.50
N ASN A 224 -4.79 14.44 -19.48
CA ASN A 224 -3.38 14.09 -19.54
C ASN A 224 -3.16 12.59 -19.79
N LEU A 225 -3.91 11.75 -19.10
CA LEU A 225 -3.85 10.30 -19.27
C LEU A 225 -4.15 9.87 -20.72
N ARG A 226 -5.14 10.50 -21.36
CA ARG A 226 -5.53 10.20 -22.74
C ARG A 226 -4.47 10.59 -23.74
N GLN A 227 -3.73 11.65 -23.49
CA GLN A 227 -2.67 12.16 -24.38
C GLN A 227 -1.32 11.48 -24.11
N ASN A 228 -1.09 11.00 -22.89
CA ASN A 228 0.16 10.36 -22.49
C ASN A 228 0.05 8.83 -22.58
N LYS A 229 0.14 8.29 -23.80
CA LYS A 229 0.06 6.84 -24.04
C LYS A 229 1.07 6.02 -23.23
N PRO A 230 2.36 6.41 -23.10
CA PRO A 230 3.31 5.70 -22.27
C PRO A 230 2.86 5.62 -20.80
N LEU A 231 2.37 6.70 -20.21
CA LEU A 231 1.84 6.73 -18.85
C LEU A 231 0.68 5.74 -18.69
N PHE A 232 -0.27 5.74 -19.61
CA PHE A 232 -1.43 4.84 -19.56
C PHE A 232 -1.01 3.36 -19.52
N ILE A 233 -0.04 2.94 -20.35
CA ILE A 233 0.47 1.57 -20.39
C ILE A 233 1.11 1.20 -19.04
N VAL A 234 1.93 2.08 -18.48
CA VAL A 234 2.61 1.83 -17.20
C VAL A 234 1.60 1.77 -16.06
N LEU A 235 0.61 2.67 -16.01
CA LEU A 235 -0.44 2.66 -14.99
C LEU A 235 -1.32 1.40 -15.09
N LEU A 236 -1.67 0.98 -16.30
CA LEU A 236 -2.43 -0.24 -16.51
C LEU A 236 -1.64 -1.48 -16.07
N SER A 237 -0.34 -1.54 -16.40
CA SER A 237 0.55 -2.59 -15.87
C SER A 237 0.61 -2.55 -14.34
N PHE A 238 0.67 -1.36 -13.73
CA PHE A 238 0.70 -1.20 -12.27
C PHE A 238 -0.61 -1.64 -11.60
N PHE A 239 -1.75 -1.37 -12.23
CA PHE A 239 -3.05 -1.82 -11.72
C PHE A 239 -3.09 -3.35 -11.48
N PHE A 240 -2.48 -4.13 -12.36
CA PHE A 240 -2.44 -5.59 -12.25
C PHE A 240 -1.55 -6.13 -11.12
N CYS A 241 -0.97 -5.25 -10.28
CA CYS A 241 -0.52 -5.62 -8.93
C CYS A 241 -1.68 -6.12 -8.05
N VAL A 242 -2.93 -5.93 -8.47
CA VAL A 242 -4.13 -6.44 -7.79
C VAL A 242 -4.01 -7.91 -7.39
N PHE A 243 -3.44 -8.75 -8.24
CA PHE A 243 -3.25 -10.18 -7.94
C PHE A 243 -2.23 -10.42 -6.82
N HIS A 244 -1.19 -9.58 -6.71
CA HIS A 244 -0.26 -9.62 -5.58
C HIS A 244 -0.90 -9.12 -4.29
N ASN A 245 -1.79 -8.13 -4.38
CA ASN A 245 -2.56 -7.63 -3.23
C ASN A 245 -3.54 -8.70 -2.72
N VAL A 246 -4.20 -9.45 -3.62
CA VAL A 246 -5.03 -10.60 -3.24
C VAL A 246 -4.21 -11.65 -2.50
N ALA A 247 -3.05 -12.05 -3.04
CA ALA A 247 -2.16 -13.00 -2.36
C ALA A 247 -1.70 -12.48 -0.99
N GLY A 248 -1.43 -11.17 -0.88
CA GLY A 248 -1.08 -10.51 0.37
C GLY A 248 -2.13 -10.73 1.47
N GLY A 249 -3.42 -10.62 1.12
CA GLY A 249 -4.51 -10.89 2.05
C GLY A 249 -4.80 -12.38 2.29
N LEU A 250 -4.34 -13.27 1.40
CA LEU A 250 -4.51 -14.72 1.56
C LEU A 250 -3.41 -15.37 2.42
N TYR A 251 -2.26 -14.72 2.65
CA TYR A 251 -1.16 -15.33 3.41
C TYR A 251 -1.58 -15.78 4.80
N ILE A 252 -2.36 -14.99 5.54
CA ILE A 252 -2.79 -15.34 6.89
C ILE A 252 -3.66 -16.60 6.89
N TYR A 253 -4.58 -16.73 5.91
CA TYR A 253 -5.42 -17.92 5.75
C TYR A 253 -4.58 -19.15 5.42
N PHE A 254 -3.61 -18.99 4.53
CA PHE A 254 -2.69 -20.06 4.14
C PHE A 254 -1.83 -20.52 5.34
N PHE A 255 -1.24 -19.60 6.10
CA PHE A 255 -0.38 -19.96 7.21
C PHE A 255 -1.15 -20.68 8.33
N ILE A 256 -2.37 -20.24 8.62
CA ILE A 256 -3.20 -20.88 9.64
C ILE A 256 -3.70 -22.24 9.15
N ASN A 257 -4.26 -22.33 7.96
CA ASN A 257 -4.96 -23.55 7.52
C ASN A 257 -4.02 -24.61 6.91
N ASN A 258 -2.98 -24.20 6.18
CA ASN A 258 -2.05 -25.12 5.52
C ASN A 258 -0.82 -25.47 6.37
N LEU A 259 -0.32 -24.53 7.19
CA LEU A 259 0.88 -24.71 8.01
C LEU A 259 0.59 -24.78 9.52
N GLY A 260 -0.65 -24.52 9.94
CA GLY A 260 -1.07 -24.61 11.34
C GLY A 260 -0.55 -23.49 12.26
N ASP A 261 0.12 -22.46 11.70
CA ASP A 261 0.72 -21.40 12.50
C ASP A 261 0.59 -20.02 11.85
N GLY A 262 -0.37 -19.23 12.32
CA GLY A 262 -0.58 -17.84 11.86
C GLY A 262 0.57 -16.88 12.20
N SER A 263 1.44 -17.23 13.17
CA SER A 263 2.59 -16.40 13.53
C SER A 263 3.63 -16.33 12.42
N LEU A 264 3.60 -17.27 11.46
CA LEU A 264 4.45 -17.29 10.27
C LEU A 264 4.20 -16.09 9.36
N GLN A 265 3.08 -15.38 9.50
CA GLN A 265 2.82 -14.11 8.82
C GLN A 265 3.93 -13.07 9.06
N MET A 266 4.63 -13.13 10.20
CA MET A 266 5.76 -12.23 10.46
C MET A 266 6.88 -12.39 9.43
N ALA A 267 7.06 -13.57 8.84
CA ALA A 267 8.09 -13.79 7.83
C ALA A 267 7.90 -12.89 6.61
N ILE A 268 6.65 -12.58 6.25
CA ILE A 268 6.32 -11.62 5.17
C ILE A 268 6.87 -10.23 5.50
N GLY A 269 6.72 -9.77 6.75
CA GLY A 269 7.30 -8.49 7.18
C GLY A 269 8.83 -8.47 7.09
N VAL A 270 9.48 -9.55 7.57
CA VAL A 270 10.94 -9.68 7.49
C VAL A 270 11.42 -9.71 6.05
N MET A 271 10.76 -10.47 5.17
CA MET A 271 11.06 -10.52 3.74
C MET A 271 10.92 -9.15 3.08
N GLY A 272 9.89 -8.38 3.45
CA GLY A 272 9.68 -7.00 2.99
C GLY A 272 10.87 -6.10 3.34
N ILE A 273 11.40 -6.18 4.57
CA ILE A 273 12.58 -5.40 5.00
C ILE A 273 13.81 -5.83 4.21
N VAL A 274 14.07 -7.13 4.10
CA VAL A 274 15.21 -7.67 3.34
C VAL A 274 15.12 -7.24 1.87
N ALA A 275 13.96 -7.38 1.26
CA ALA A 275 13.71 -6.96 -0.12
C ALA A 275 13.95 -5.45 -0.29
N ALA A 276 13.50 -4.61 0.65
CA ALA A 276 13.73 -3.16 0.60
C ALA A 276 15.22 -2.80 0.60
N VAL A 277 16.03 -3.47 1.44
CA VAL A 277 17.49 -3.29 1.47
C VAL A 277 18.12 -3.74 0.15
N LEU A 278 17.73 -4.90 -0.38
CA LEU A 278 18.25 -5.40 -1.65
C LEU A 278 17.83 -4.53 -2.84
N CYS A 279 16.69 -3.87 -2.77
CA CYS A 279 16.23 -2.92 -3.80
C CYS A 279 17.15 -1.68 -3.95
N LEU A 280 18.04 -1.38 -3.00
CA LEU A 280 19.06 -0.34 -3.17
C LEU A 280 20.00 -0.60 -4.34
N VAL A 281 20.05 -1.82 -4.86
CA VAL A 281 20.80 -2.20 -6.08
C VAL A 281 20.07 -1.76 -7.37
N ALA A 282 18.77 -1.44 -7.32
CA ALA A 282 17.98 -1.09 -8.50
C ALA A 282 18.59 0.04 -9.37
N PRO A 283 19.13 1.15 -8.82
CA PRO A 283 19.78 2.19 -9.63
C PRO A 283 21.03 1.70 -10.36
N MET A 284 21.75 0.71 -9.81
CA MET A 284 22.92 0.14 -10.45
C MET A 284 22.53 -0.74 -11.65
N LEU A 285 21.44 -1.48 -11.53
CA LEU A 285 20.90 -2.32 -12.60
C LEU A 285 20.34 -1.46 -13.75
N THR A 286 19.63 -0.37 -13.44
CA THR A 286 19.06 0.55 -14.45
C THR A 286 20.12 1.33 -15.23
N ARG A 287 21.34 1.47 -14.70
CA ARG A 287 22.48 2.03 -15.45
C ARG A 287 23.04 1.08 -16.52
N ARG A 288 22.82 -0.23 -16.34
CA ARG A 288 23.36 -1.26 -17.25
C ARG A 288 22.36 -1.81 -18.25
N MET A 289 21.06 -1.65 -17.94
CA MET A 289 19.97 -2.24 -18.72
C MET A 289 18.80 -1.23 -18.83
N GLN A 290 18.11 -1.25 -19.96
CA GLN A 290 16.87 -0.50 -20.14
C GLN A 290 15.81 -0.91 -19.10
N LYS A 291 15.12 0.05 -18.49
CA LYS A 291 14.10 -0.17 -17.45
C LYS A 291 13.02 -1.15 -17.90
N ARG A 292 12.54 -1.02 -19.15
CA ARG A 292 11.58 -1.96 -19.74
C ARG A 292 12.09 -3.39 -19.75
N LYS A 293 13.33 -3.61 -20.23
CA LYS A 293 13.94 -4.95 -20.32
C LYS A 293 14.11 -5.56 -18.92
N LEU A 294 14.61 -4.77 -17.98
CA LEU A 294 14.78 -5.18 -16.58
C LEU A 294 13.42 -5.54 -15.95
N PHE A 295 12.39 -4.72 -16.16
CA PHE A 295 11.04 -4.99 -15.67
C PHE A 295 10.50 -6.34 -16.18
N MET A 296 10.64 -6.61 -17.48
CA MET A 296 10.18 -7.86 -18.08
C MET A 296 10.93 -9.07 -17.53
N ILE A 297 12.24 -8.97 -17.33
CA ILE A 297 13.07 -10.04 -16.73
C ILE A 297 12.58 -10.30 -15.29
N LEU A 298 12.39 -9.27 -14.48
CA LEU A 298 11.96 -9.42 -13.09
C LEU A 298 10.56 -10.05 -12.99
N CYS A 299 9.61 -9.64 -13.85
CA CYS A 299 8.30 -10.28 -13.92
C CYS A 299 8.41 -11.75 -14.37
N GLY A 300 9.28 -12.05 -15.34
CA GLY A 300 9.53 -13.43 -15.78
C GLY A 300 10.14 -14.30 -14.69
N LEU A 301 11.08 -13.75 -13.92
CA LEU A 301 11.67 -14.42 -12.74
C LEU A 301 10.64 -14.65 -11.63
N ASP A 302 9.76 -13.67 -11.36
CA ASP A 302 8.66 -13.84 -10.39
C ASP A 302 7.74 -14.99 -10.82
N VAL A 303 7.34 -15.03 -12.09
CA VAL A 303 6.54 -16.14 -12.63
C VAL A 303 7.25 -17.48 -12.48
N ALA A 304 8.53 -17.57 -12.87
CA ALA A 304 9.31 -18.79 -12.77
C ALA A 304 9.42 -19.30 -11.31
N VAL A 305 9.74 -18.40 -10.37
CA VAL A 305 9.83 -18.74 -8.93
C VAL A 305 8.50 -19.24 -8.40
N ARG A 306 7.39 -18.61 -8.77
CA ARG A 306 6.04 -19.00 -8.31
C ARG A 306 5.59 -20.34 -8.90
N VAL A 307 5.92 -20.59 -10.16
CA VAL A 307 5.67 -21.89 -10.80
C VAL A 307 6.50 -22.99 -10.13
N VAL A 308 7.80 -22.74 -9.88
CA VAL A 308 8.65 -23.67 -9.13
C VAL A 308 8.09 -23.94 -7.73
N MET A 309 7.64 -22.88 -7.03
CA MET A 309 7.03 -23.00 -5.71
C MET A 309 5.77 -23.89 -5.74
N TRP A 310 4.94 -23.77 -6.77
CA TRP A 310 3.76 -24.62 -6.95
C TRP A 310 4.13 -26.11 -7.09
N PHE A 311 5.16 -26.45 -7.85
CA PHE A 311 5.59 -27.84 -8.04
C PHE A 311 6.31 -28.43 -6.82
N ILE A 312 7.06 -27.64 -6.06
CA ILE A 312 7.72 -28.09 -4.82
C ILE A 312 6.69 -28.33 -3.71
N GLY A 313 5.60 -27.57 -3.71
CA GLY A 313 4.59 -27.61 -2.66
C GLY A 313 5.03 -26.83 -1.41
N TYR A 314 4.23 -26.92 -0.35
CA TYR A 314 4.44 -26.18 0.90
C TYR A 314 4.94 -27.06 2.07
N GLN A 315 5.21 -28.34 1.82
CA GLN A 315 5.73 -29.26 2.85
C GLN A 315 7.11 -28.87 3.35
N GLN A 316 7.94 -28.31 2.45
CA GLN A 316 9.28 -27.79 2.79
C GLN A 316 9.18 -26.30 3.13
N VAL A 317 8.80 -25.97 4.36
CA VAL A 317 8.53 -24.59 4.82
C VAL A 317 9.72 -23.66 4.56
N THR A 318 10.94 -24.08 4.76
CA THR A 318 12.14 -23.26 4.50
C THR A 318 12.27 -22.87 3.03
N MET A 319 12.06 -23.84 2.12
CA MET A 319 12.11 -23.57 0.68
C MET A 319 10.99 -22.64 0.23
N LEU A 320 9.79 -22.86 0.76
CA LEU A 320 8.64 -21.97 0.54
C LEU A 320 8.98 -20.51 0.89
N PHE A 321 9.59 -20.26 2.07
CA PHE A 321 9.94 -18.92 2.49
C PHE A 321 11.08 -18.31 1.67
N ILE A 322 12.06 -19.08 1.24
CA ILE A 322 13.11 -18.60 0.32
C ILE A 322 12.47 -18.13 -1.00
N LEU A 323 11.60 -18.94 -1.59
CA LEU A 323 10.94 -18.61 -2.86
C LEU A 323 9.97 -17.42 -2.73
N LEU A 324 9.23 -17.32 -1.63
CA LEU A 324 8.40 -16.16 -1.33
C LEU A 324 9.25 -14.88 -1.16
N GLY A 325 10.39 -14.97 -0.50
CA GLY A 325 11.33 -13.87 -0.33
C GLY A 325 11.89 -13.37 -1.66
N LEU A 326 12.30 -14.27 -2.55
CA LEU A 326 12.74 -13.93 -3.91
C LEU A 326 11.64 -13.27 -4.71
N SER A 327 10.42 -13.80 -4.66
CA SER A 327 9.26 -13.22 -5.32
C SER A 327 8.95 -11.81 -4.80
N THR A 328 9.00 -11.61 -3.47
CA THR A 328 8.81 -10.30 -2.84
C THR A 328 9.84 -9.29 -3.35
N LEU A 329 11.10 -9.69 -3.47
CA LEU A 329 12.18 -8.86 -4.02
C LEU A 329 11.88 -8.44 -5.46
N PHE A 330 11.51 -9.38 -6.34
CA PHE A 330 11.23 -9.07 -7.74
C PHE A 330 10.04 -8.13 -7.90
N VAL A 331 8.96 -8.35 -7.15
CA VAL A 331 7.77 -7.47 -7.14
C VAL A 331 8.13 -6.07 -6.65
N MET A 332 8.92 -5.96 -5.59
CA MET A 332 9.34 -4.67 -5.04
C MET A 332 10.22 -3.89 -6.03
N MET A 333 11.17 -4.57 -6.69
CA MET A 333 11.99 -3.96 -7.73
C MET A 333 11.15 -3.50 -8.93
N THR A 334 10.15 -4.28 -9.37
CA THR A 334 9.25 -3.86 -10.47
C THR A 334 8.42 -2.64 -10.10
N ASN A 335 8.04 -2.46 -8.83
CA ASN A 335 7.30 -1.28 -8.37
C ASN A 335 8.19 -0.01 -8.38
N ILE A 336 9.48 -0.13 -8.02
CA ILE A 336 10.46 0.96 -8.13
C ILE A 336 10.66 1.36 -9.59
N LEU A 337 10.81 0.38 -10.49
CA LEU A 337 10.94 0.64 -11.93
C LEU A 337 9.67 1.32 -12.48
N THR A 338 8.49 0.88 -12.06
CA THR A 338 7.20 1.50 -12.42
C THR A 338 7.20 2.98 -12.07
N SER A 339 7.53 3.33 -10.83
CA SER A 339 7.59 4.74 -10.38
C SER A 339 8.61 5.55 -11.17
N SER A 340 9.78 4.96 -11.49
CA SER A 340 10.79 5.60 -12.30
C SER A 340 10.34 5.82 -13.76
N MET A 341 9.64 4.84 -14.36
CA MET A 341 9.10 4.96 -15.71
C MET A 341 7.96 5.97 -15.79
N ILE A 342 7.11 6.05 -14.74
CA ILE A 342 6.07 7.08 -14.62
C ILE A 342 6.71 8.49 -14.60
N ALA A 343 7.80 8.68 -13.85
CA ALA A 343 8.54 9.94 -13.83
C ALA A 343 9.04 10.33 -15.21
N ASP A 344 9.60 9.39 -15.99
CA ASP A 344 10.09 9.66 -17.35
C ASP A 344 8.95 10.12 -18.31
N THR A 345 7.69 9.75 -18.03
CA THR A 345 6.55 10.17 -18.87
C THR A 345 6.13 11.64 -18.66
N ILE A 346 6.70 12.33 -17.67
CA ILE A 346 6.44 13.75 -17.41
C ILE A 346 6.99 14.59 -18.58
N GLU A 347 8.23 14.33 -18.98
CA GLU A 347 8.87 15.01 -20.09
C GLU A 347 8.18 14.68 -21.43
N TYR A 348 7.68 13.45 -21.58
CA TYR A 348 6.86 13.08 -22.73
C TYR A 348 5.57 13.93 -22.82
N ALA A 349 4.87 14.10 -21.70
CA ALA A 349 3.68 14.94 -21.64
C ALA A 349 4.01 16.42 -21.92
N GLU A 350 5.09 16.94 -21.33
CA GLU A 350 5.54 18.32 -21.53
C GLU A 350 5.87 18.62 -22.99
N TYR A 351 6.54 17.69 -23.67
CA TYR A 351 6.88 17.83 -25.10
C TYR A 351 5.63 17.92 -25.99
N HIS A 352 4.60 17.12 -25.74
CA HIS A 352 3.39 17.04 -26.56
C HIS A 352 2.32 18.07 -26.18
N THR A 353 2.23 18.45 -24.90
CA THR A 353 1.17 19.34 -24.39
C THR A 353 1.63 20.75 -24.08
N HIS A 354 2.95 21.01 -24.15
CA HIS A 354 3.58 22.26 -23.74
C HIS A 354 3.31 22.66 -22.28
N LYS A 355 2.87 21.70 -21.45
CA LYS A 355 2.59 21.87 -20.01
C LYS A 355 3.29 20.78 -19.21
N ARG A 356 4.05 21.20 -18.19
CA ARG A 356 4.68 20.25 -17.26
C ARG A 356 3.68 19.79 -16.21
N CYS A 357 3.16 18.57 -16.34
CA CYS A 357 2.08 18.03 -15.52
C CYS A 357 2.58 16.97 -14.52
N ALA A 358 3.65 17.23 -13.77
CA ALA A 358 4.24 16.28 -12.85
C ALA A 358 3.26 15.81 -11.74
N ALA A 359 2.54 16.77 -11.12
CA ALA A 359 1.56 16.45 -10.07
C ALA A 359 0.44 15.54 -10.58
N ILE A 360 -0.08 15.79 -11.78
CA ILE A 360 -1.12 14.98 -12.44
C ILE A 360 -0.60 13.56 -12.70
N THR A 361 0.64 13.43 -13.18
CA THR A 361 1.25 12.13 -13.49
C THR A 361 1.37 11.26 -12.23
N PHE A 362 1.87 11.81 -11.12
CA PHE A 362 1.98 11.08 -9.86
C PHE A 362 0.63 10.85 -9.17
N SER A 363 -0.35 11.74 -9.33
CA SER A 363 -1.70 11.48 -8.84
C SER A 363 -2.33 10.28 -9.54
N GLY A 364 -2.07 10.09 -10.83
CA GLY A 364 -2.45 8.89 -11.57
C GLY A 364 -1.84 7.61 -10.98
N GLN A 365 -0.56 7.64 -10.58
CA GLN A 365 0.09 6.51 -9.89
C GLN A 365 -0.60 6.20 -8.55
N THR A 366 -0.81 7.21 -7.71
CA THR A 366 -1.44 7.05 -6.40
C THR A 366 -2.86 6.50 -6.53
N PHE A 367 -3.65 7.05 -7.45
CA PHE A 367 -5.00 6.56 -7.74
C PHE A 367 -4.98 5.10 -8.17
N THR A 368 -4.11 4.73 -9.13
CA THR A 368 -3.99 3.35 -9.62
C THR A 368 -3.57 2.39 -8.52
N GLY A 369 -2.62 2.77 -7.67
CA GLY A 369 -2.19 1.98 -6.51
C GLY A 369 -3.33 1.74 -5.53
N LYS A 370 -4.06 2.79 -5.14
CA LYS A 370 -5.24 2.68 -4.28
C LYS A 370 -6.31 1.78 -4.89
N MET A 371 -6.62 1.94 -6.18
CA MET A 371 -7.58 1.09 -6.90
C MET A 371 -7.14 -0.37 -6.94
N SER A 372 -5.86 -0.65 -7.16
CA SER A 372 -5.32 -2.02 -7.16
C SER A 372 -5.49 -2.70 -5.79
N VAL A 373 -5.16 -2.01 -4.69
CA VAL A 373 -5.37 -2.51 -3.32
C VAL A 373 -6.87 -2.71 -3.05
N ALA A 374 -7.68 -1.77 -3.49
CA ALA A 374 -9.12 -1.76 -3.34
C ALA A 374 -9.81 -2.97 -3.95
N VAL A 375 -9.57 -3.14 -5.25
CA VAL A 375 -10.12 -4.28 -6.01
C VAL A 375 -9.56 -5.59 -5.46
N GLY A 376 -8.27 -5.61 -5.07
CA GLY A 376 -7.64 -6.76 -4.43
C GLY A 376 -8.36 -7.20 -3.16
N GLY A 377 -8.67 -6.26 -2.27
CA GLY A 377 -9.42 -6.54 -1.04
C GLY A 377 -10.81 -7.16 -1.33
N GLY A 378 -11.55 -6.62 -2.30
CA GLY A 378 -12.84 -7.18 -2.72
C GLY A 378 -12.69 -8.59 -3.34
N LEU A 379 -11.65 -8.82 -4.13
CA LEU A 379 -11.42 -10.10 -4.77
C LEU A 379 -11.04 -11.22 -3.79
N ILE A 380 -10.46 -10.91 -2.62
CA ILE A 380 -10.09 -11.93 -1.62
C ILE A 380 -11.30 -12.77 -1.21
N GLY A 381 -12.41 -12.15 -0.82
CA GLY A 381 -13.56 -12.90 -0.36
C GLY A 381 -14.31 -13.60 -1.51
N VAL A 382 -14.33 -13.02 -2.72
CA VAL A 382 -14.83 -13.72 -3.90
C VAL A 382 -14.01 -14.98 -4.15
N PHE A 383 -12.68 -14.88 -4.09
CA PHE A 383 -11.77 -16.01 -4.24
C PHE A 383 -11.98 -17.07 -3.15
N LEU A 384 -12.07 -16.66 -1.87
CA LEU A 384 -12.35 -17.57 -0.76
C LEU A 384 -13.69 -18.31 -0.94
N THR A 385 -14.72 -17.60 -1.42
CA THR A 385 -16.02 -18.21 -1.72
C THR A 385 -15.92 -19.22 -2.88
N MET A 386 -15.17 -18.90 -3.94
CA MET A 386 -14.98 -19.79 -5.10
C MET A 386 -14.27 -21.09 -4.72
N ILE A 387 -13.30 -21.05 -3.82
CA ILE A 387 -12.60 -22.26 -3.35
C ILE A 387 -13.38 -23.01 -2.28
N GLY A 388 -14.55 -22.50 -1.84
CA GLY A 388 -15.39 -23.13 -0.82
C GLY A 388 -14.87 -22.98 0.61
N TYR A 389 -14.15 -21.90 0.92
CA TYR A 389 -13.65 -21.62 2.26
C TYR A 389 -14.79 -21.48 3.28
N VAL A 390 -14.74 -22.25 4.36
CA VAL A 390 -15.73 -22.20 5.45
C VAL A 390 -15.11 -21.49 6.65
N PRO A 391 -15.57 -20.27 7.01
CA PRO A 391 -15.09 -19.56 8.19
C PRO A 391 -15.26 -20.38 9.47
N GLN A 392 -14.29 -20.26 10.38
CA GLN A 392 -14.31 -20.92 11.71
C GLN A 392 -14.32 -22.47 11.68
N ALA A 393 -14.19 -23.10 10.54
CA ALA A 393 -14.06 -24.54 10.46
C ALA A 393 -12.74 -25.01 11.10
N GLN A 394 -12.78 -26.03 11.96
CA GLN A 394 -11.58 -26.60 12.59
C GLN A 394 -10.61 -27.19 11.55
N LEU A 395 -11.14 -27.78 10.50
CA LEU A 395 -10.38 -28.31 9.36
C LEU A 395 -11.06 -27.89 8.06
N GLN A 396 -10.26 -27.37 7.14
CA GLN A 396 -10.71 -27.07 5.78
C GLN A 396 -10.56 -28.30 4.88
N SER A 397 -11.36 -28.40 3.81
CA SER A 397 -11.21 -29.46 2.83
C SER A 397 -9.89 -29.36 2.07
N GLU A 398 -9.39 -30.48 1.52
CA GLU A 398 -8.16 -30.48 0.69
C GLU A 398 -8.27 -29.56 -0.52
N GLY A 399 -9.47 -29.41 -1.10
CA GLY A 399 -9.73 -28.49 -2.19
C GLY A 399 -9.50 -27.03 -1.77
N VAL A 400 -9.90 -26.63 -0.56
CA VAL A 400 -9.66 -25.29 -0.01
C VAL A 400 -8.17 -25.06 0.25
N LEU A 401 -7.47 -26.04 0.86
CA LEU A 401 -6.03 -25.94 1.12
C LEU A 401 -5.23 -25.77 -0.18
N SER A 402 -5.54 -26.56 -1.22
CA SER A 402 -4.96 -26.43 -2.54
C SER A 402 -5.32 -25.09 -3.19
N GLY A 403 -6.55 -24.63 -3.02
CA GLY A 403 -7.02 -23.33 -3.50
C GLY A 403 -6.28 -22.16 -2.85
N LEU A 404 -6.05 -22.19 -1.54
CA LEU A 404 -5.24 -21.18 -0.83
C LEU A 404 -3.80 -21.16 -1.35
N PHE A 405 -3.20 -22.34 -1.56
CA PHE A 405 -1.86 -22.43 -2.13
C PHE A 405 -1.79 -21.90 -3.57
N PHE A 406 -2.81 -22.20 -4.42
CA PHE A 406 -2.96 -21.58 -5.73
C PHE A 406 -3.03 -20.06 -5.64
N GLY A 407 -3.81 -19.53 -4.70
CA GLY A 407 -4.00 -18.10 -4.48
C GLY A 407 -2.71 -17.34 -4.12
N ILE A 408 -1.78 -17.97 -3.39
CA ILE A 408 -0.50 -17.36 -3.05
C ILE A 408 0.61 -17.61 -4.09
N CYS A 409 0.50 -18.66 -4.90
CA CYS A 409 1.50 -19.02 -5.91
C CYS A 409 1.11 -18.54 -7.32
N LEU A 410 0.09 -19.15 -7.90
CA LEU A 410 -0.20 -18.99 -9.32
C LEU A 410 -1.03 -17.74 -9.63
N LEU A 411 -1.89 -17.30 -8.73
CA LEU A 411 -2.68 -16.09 -8.96
C LEU A 411 -1.79 -14.84 -9.15
N PRO A 412 -0.78 -14.57 -8.31
CA PRO A 412 0.17 -13.47 -8.56
C PRO A 412 1.04 -13.69 -9.80
N ALA A 413 1.38 -14.94 -10.16
CA ALA A 413 2.09 -15.24 -11.40
C ALA A 413 1.30 -14.79 -12.63
N ILE A 414 -0.02 -15.03 -12.64
CA ILE A 414 -0.93 -14.52 -13.67
C ILE A 414 -0.85 -12.98 -13.72
N GLY A 415 -0.86 -12.32 -12.56
CA GLY A 415 -0.69 -10.88 -12.48
C GLY A 415 0.62 -10.39 -13.11
N SER A 416 1.75 -11.05 -12.81
CA SER A 416 3.06 -10.73 -13.39
C SER A 416 3.10 -10.97 -14.90
N LEU A 417 2.45 -12.01 -15.42
CA LEU A 417 2.32 -12.25 -16.86
C LEU A 417 1.52 -11.14 -17.56
N ILE A 418 0.40 -10.72 -16.99
CA ILE A 418 -0.41 -9.62 -17.53
C ILE A 418 0.39 -8.31 -17.52
N ARG A 419 1.08 -8.00 -16.41
CA ARG A 419 1.96 -6.83 -16.31
C ARG A 419 3.04 -6.84 -17.41
N MET A 420 3.67 -7.98 -17.63
CA MET A 420 4.66 -8.17 -18.69
C MET A 420 4.04 -7.97 -20.08
N GLY A 421 2.81 -8.45 -20.31
CA GLY A 421 2.06 -8.27 -21.55
C GLY A 421 1.77 -6.79 -21.87
N PHE A 422 1.38 -5.98 -20.88
CA PHE A 422 1.24 -4.53 -21.06
C PHE A 422 2.59 -3.85 -21.30
N MET A 423 3.60 -4.21 -20.52
CA MET A 423 4.92 -3.61 -20.64
C MET A 423 5.62 -3.95 -21.97
N SER A 424 5.27 -5.08 -22.60
CA SER A 424 5.76 -5.42 -23.94
C SER A 424 5.35 -4.40 -25.01
N ARG A 425 4.23 -3.67 -24.77
CA ARG A 425 3.73 -2.60 -25.66
C ARG A 425 4.28 -1.21 -25.31
N PHE A 426 5.07 -1.10 -24.25
CA PHE A 426 5.70 0.18 -23.88
C PHE A 426 6.85 0.49 -24.84
N THR A 427 6.72 1.57 -25.61
CA THR A 427 7.67 1.96 -26.67
C THR A 427 8.51 3.18 -26.32
N PHE A 428 8.28 3.79 -25.15
CA PHE A 428 9.02 4.94 -24.69
C PHE A 428 10.31 4.49 -23.99
N THR A 429 11.39 4.37 -24.78
CA THR A 429 12.71 3.94 -24.31
C THR A 429 13.50 5.10 -23.71
N GLU A 430 14.58 4.78 -22.98
CA GLU A 430 15.49 5.78 -22.42
C GLU A 430 16.16 6.67 -23.50
N GLU A 431 16.38 6.11 -24.70
CA GLU A 431 16.90 6.86 -25.84
C GLU A 431 15.92 7.94 -26.31
N LYS A 432 14.63 7.57 -26.45
CA LYS A 432 13.56 8.53 -26.78
C LYS A 432 13.35 9.57 -25.68
N HIS A 433 13.48 9.15 -24.42
CA HIS A 433 13.42 10.06 -23.28
C HIS A 433 14.55 11.09 -23.34
N ALA A 434 15.80 10.65 -23.57
CA ALA A 434 16.96 11.53 -23.70
C ALA A 434 16.83 12.50 -24.88
N GLU A 435 16.30 12.03 -26.02
CA GLU A 435 15.99 12.88 -27.19
C GLU A 435 14.98 13.97 -26.85
N ILE A 436 13.86 13.61 -26.19
CA ILE A 436 12.83 14.58 -25.77
C ILE A 436 13.40 15.59 -24.77
N CYS A 437 14.20 15.15 -23.80
CA CYS A 437 14.86 16.07 -22.85
C CYS A 437 15.76 17.06 -23.55
N ARG A 438 16.50 16.62 -24.58
CA ARG A 438 17.34 17.51 -25.40
C ARG A 438 16.49 18.52 -26.17
N LEU A 439 15.43 18.09 -26.84
CA LEU A 439 14.52 18.97 -27.59
C LEU A 439 13.81 19.98 -26.67
N LEU A 440 13.49 19.60 -25.42
CA LEU A 440 12.93 20.52 -24.43
C LEU A 440 13.96 21.55 -23.93
N ALA A 441 15.24 21.19 -23.87
CA ALA A 441 16.32 22.11 -23.48
C ALA A 441 16.72 23.10 -24.59
N GLU A 442 16.42 22.78 -25.86
CA GLU A 442 16.66 23.64 -27.06
C GLU A 442 15.50 24.63 -27.31
N ARG A 443 14.39 24.51 -26.58
CA ARG A 443 13.24 25.44 -26.58
C ARG A 443 13.43 26.57 -25.59
#